data_40ee544180e3267d384e99cd9be8e22b
#
_entry.id   40ee544180e3267d384e99cd9be8e22b
#
_cell.length_a   1.000
_cell.length_b   1.000
_cell.length_c   1.000
_cell.angle_alpha   90.00
_cell.angle_beta   90.00
_cell.angle_gamma   90.00
#
_symmetry.space_group_name_H-M   'P 1'
#
loop_
_entity.id
_entity.type
_entity.pdbx_description
1 polymer ?
#
loop_
_entity_poly.entity_id
_entity_poly.type
_entity_poly.pdbx_seq_one_letter_code
_entity_poly.pdbx_strand_id
1 'polypeptide(L)'
;MKKYQPPTKEFFRLPNKIFQVPMDATQFKLYAYFVCCSGSKGYYWPTHSRIMRDTGIKKSSLQKAIKALVDRKLIAVYKHRNPYGYSNNEYHLLNLDNAEIYRDIALADHDELPLISEERI
;
A
#
# COMPACT_ATOMS: atom_id res chain seq x y z
N MET A 1 9.44 -6.55 -31.94
CA MET A 1 8.95 -6.29 -30.57
C MET A 1 9.07 -4.80 -30.27
N LYS A 2 8.02 -4.20 -29.78
CA LYS A 2 8.03 -2.77 -29.46
C LYS A 2 8.73 -2.52 -28.13
N LYS A 3 9.43 -1.39 -28.02
CA LYS A 3 9.97 -0.96 -26.73
C LYS A 3 8.83 -0.57 -25.80
N TYR A 4 9.04 -0.79 -24.50
CA TYR A 4 8.09 -0.35 -23.50
C TYR A 4 7.92 1.17 -23.53
N GLN A 5 6.67 1.62 -23.55
CA GLN A 5 6.34 3.04 -23.48
C GLN A 5 5.47 3.24 -22.25
N PRO A 6 5.96 3.99 -21.25
CA PRO A 6 5.16 4.24 -20.06
C PRO A 6 3.86 4.96 -20.39
N PRO A 7 2.75 4.60 -19.77
CA PRO A 7 1.50 5.31 -19.98
C PRO A 7 1.60 6.74 -19.45
N THR A 8 0.90 7.65 -20.11
CA THR A 8 0.85 9.05 -19.67
C THR A 8 -0.43 9.38 -18.91
N LYS A 9 -1.35 8.44 -18.83
CA LYS A 9 -2.59 8.57 -18.06
C LYS A 9 -3.02 7.20 -17.57
N GLU A 10 -3.95 7.16 -16.62
CA GLU A 10 -4.41 5.92 -15.99
C GLU A 10 -3.28 5.17 -15.30
N PHE A 11 -2.41 5.91 -14.63
CA PHE A 11 -1.34 5.32 -13.82
C PHE A 11 -1.27 6.03 -12.47
N PHE A 12 -0.55 5.42 -11.54
CA PHE A 12 -0.30 6.02 -10.23
C PHE A 12 1.17 5.80 -9.86
N ARG A 13 1.63 6.48 -8.82
CA ARG A 13 3.02 6.39 -8.38
C ARG A 13 3.12 5.65 -7.07
N LEU A 14 4.14 4.79 -6.99
CA LEU A 14 4.53 4.16 -5.74
C LEU A 14 5.89 4.72 -5.33
N PRO A 15 6.10 4.99 -4.03
CA PRO A 15 7.43 5.40 -3.59
C PRO A 15 8.42 4.26 -3.77
N ASN A 16 9.62 4.58 -4.25
CA ASN A 16 10.65 3.56 -4.48
C ASN A 16 10.98 2.80 -3.19
N LYS A 17 10.93 3.48 -2.06
CA LYS A 17 11.26 2.92 -0.76
C LYS A 17 10.34 1.75 -0.36
N ILE A 18 9.18 1.61 -1.00
CA ILE A 18 8.25 0.52 -0.69
C ILE A 18 8.89 -0.85 -0.89
N PHE A 19 9.86 -0.96 -1.79
CA PHE A 19 10.53 -2.24 -2.04
C PHE A 19 11.45 -2.67 -0.90
N GLN A 20 11.77 -1.77 0.03
CA GLN A 20 12.53 -2.09 1.24
C GLN A 20 11.64 -2.52 2.38
N VAL A 21 10.33 -2.37 2.24
CA VAL A 21 9.38 -2.69 3.31
C VAL A 21 9.07 -4.19 3.28
N PRO A 22 9.26 -4.91 4.40
CA PRO A 22 8.90 -6.32 4.46
C PRO A 22 7.39 -6.51 4.31
N MET A 23 6.96 -7.18 3.26
CA MET A 23 5.55 -7.52 3.05
C MET A 23 5.44 -8.63 2.02
N ASP A 24 4.37 -9.41 2.10
CA ASP A 24 4.11 -10.44 1.10
C ASP A 24 3.38 -9.84 -0.12
N ALA A 25 3.13 -10.67 -1.13
CA ALA A 25 2.52 -10.23 -2.37
C ALA A 25 1.10 -9.68 -2.16
N THR A 26 0.33 -10.30 -1.27
CA THR A 26 -1.04 -9.86 -0.98
C THR A 26 -1.04 -8.49 -0.30
N GLN A 27 -0.15 -8.30 0.68
CA GLN A 27 0.02 -7.02 1.37
C GLN A 27 0.46 -5.93 0.40
N PHE A 28 1.41 -6.25 -0.48
CA PHE A 28 1.89 -5.31 -1.48
C PHE A 28 0.76 -4.90 -2.43
N LYS A 29 0.00 -5.85 -2.92
CA LYS A 29 -1.12 -5.58 -3.82
C LYS A 29 -2.16 -4.68 -3.16
N LEU A 30 -2.48 -4.95 -1.89
CA LEU A 30 -3.44 -4.15 -1.16
C LEU A 30 -2.93 -2.74 -0.91
N TYR A 31 -1.66 -2.62 -0.52
CA TYR A 31 -1.05 -1.31 -0.30
C TYR A 31 -1.07 -0.48 -1.60
N ALA A 32 -0.65 -1.08 -2.70
CA ALA A 32 -0.65 -0.41 -4.01
C ALA A 32 -2.07 0.02 -4.41
N TYR A 33 -3.07 -0.82 -4.13
CA TYR A 33 -4.46 -0.50 -4.38
C TYR A 33 -4.89 0.74 -3.61
N PHE A 34 -4.54 0.81 -2.32
CA PHE A 34 -4.88 1.98 -1.51
C PHE A 34 -4.18 3.25 -2.02
N VAL A 35 -2.93 3.15 -2.43
CA VAL A 35 -2.21 4.30 -3.02
C VAL A 35 -2.92 4.76 -4.29
N CYS A 36 -3.26 3.82 -5.15
CA CYS A 36 -3.95 4.10 -6.41
C CYS A 36 -5.27 4.85 -6.18
N CYS A 37 -6.08 4.36 -5.23
CA CYS A 37 -7.43 4.89 -5.02
C CYS A 37 -7.46 6.16 -4.15
N SER A 38 -6.45 6.36 -3.32
CA SER A 38 -6.39 7.53 -2.43
C SER A 38 -6.04 8.82 -3.15
N GLY A 39 -5.29 8.72 -4.24
CA GLY A 39 -4.84 9.90 -4.97
C GLY A 39 -4.09 10.88 -4.07
N SER A 40 -4.25 12.16 -4.31
CA SER A 40 -3.60 13.21 -3.53
C SER A 40 -4.16 13.38 -2.12
N LYS A 41 -5.33 12.83 -1.84
CA LYS A 41 -5.95 12.94 -0.51
C LYS A 41 -5.24 12.09 0.53
N GLY A 42 -4.64 10.96 0.12
CA GLY A 42 -3.96 10.06 1.04
C GLY A 42 -4.87 9.18 1.87
N TYR A 43 -6.15 9.12 1.56
CA TYR A 43 -7.10 8.25 2.26
C TYR A 43 -8.21 7.79 1.32
N TYR A 44 -8.88 6.67 1.70
CA TYR A 44 -9.91 6.03 0.88
C TYR A 44 -10.83 5.20 1.79
N TRP A 45 -12.13 5.11 1.45
CA TRP A 45 -13.10 4.41 2.29
C TRP A 45 -13.96 3.42 1.51
N PRO A 46 -13.37 2.43 0.86
CA PRO A 46 -14.13 1.42 0.13
C PRO A 46 -14.79 0.42 1.05
N THR A 47 -15.83 -0.24 0.58
CA THR A 47 -16.35 -1.44 1.25
C THR A 47 -15.38 -2.59 1.06
N HIS A 48 -15.42 -3.59 1.94
CA HIS A 48 -14.63 -4.81 1.74
C HIS A 48 -14.99 -5.50 0.41
N SER A 49 -16.27 -5.51 0.08
CA SER A 49 -16.72 -6.10 -1.20
C SER A 49 -16.07 -5.42 -2.39
N ARG A 50 -15.95 -4.11 -2.35
CA ARG A 50 -15.30 -3.37 -3.42
C ARG A 50 -13.82 -3.68 -3.53
N ILE A 51 -13.13 -3.73 -2.39
CA ILE A 51 -11.71 -4.08 -2.39
C ILE A 51 -11.51 -5.48 -2.99
N MET A 52 -12.33 -6.44 -2.55
CA MET A 52 -12.24 -7.81 -3.01
C MET A 52 -12.48 -7.92 -4.50
N ARG A 53 -13.48 -7.20 -5.01
CA ARG A 53 -13.79 -7.18 -6.44
C ARG A 53 -12.66 -6.59 -7.25
N ASP A 54 -12.10 -5.48 -6.80
CA ASP A 54 -11.09 -4.75 -7.56
C ASP A 54 -9.73 -5.44 -7.52
N THR A 55 -9.40 -6.13 -6.43
CA THR A 55 -8.07 -6.73 -6.23
C THR A 55 -8.05 -8.24 -6.42
N GLY A 56 -9.20 -8.91 -6.31
CA GLY A 56 -9.26 -10.37 -6.31
C GLY A 56 -8.82 -11.00 -4.99
N ILE A 57 -8.53 -10.21 -3.97
CA ILE A 57 -8.14 -10.73 -2.65
C ILE A 57 -9.37 -11.30 -1.96
N LYS A 58 -9.25 -12.50 -1.40
CA LYS A 58 -10.34 -13.15 -0.68
C LYS A 58 -10.51 -12.58 0.72
N LYS A 59 -11.70 -12.73 1.30
CA LYS A 59 -12.06 -12.09 2.57
C LYS A 59 -11.07 -12.35 3.69
N SER A 60 -10.69 -13.59 3.95
CA SER A 60 -9.77 -13.91 5.04
C SER A 60 -8.38 -13.33 4.79
N SER A 61 -7.92 -13.39 3.55
CA SER A 61 -6.63 -12.80 3.16
C SER A 61 -6.64 -11.28 3.26
N LEU A 62 -7.78 -10.66 2.92
CA LEU A 62 -7.93 -9.21 3.03
C LEU A 62 -7.81 -8.75 4.48
N GLN A 63 -8.52 -9.42 5.40
CA GLN A 63 -8.48 -9.07 6.81
C GLN A 63 -7.07 -9.19 7.39
N LYS A 64 -6.35 -10.26 7.02
CA LYS A 64 -4.97 -10.45 7.45
C LYS A 64 -4.04 -9.39 6.87
N ALA A 65 -4.23 -9.05 5.60
CA ALA A 65 -3.39 -8.05 4.94
C ALA A 65 -3.60 -6.67 5.54
N ILE A 66 -4.86 -6.29 5.82
CA ILE A 66 -5.16 -5.01 6.47
C ILE A 66 -4.46 -4.95 7.83
N LYS A 67 -4.59 -6.00 8.64
CA LYS A 67 -3.94 -6.04 9.96
C LYS A 67 -2.42 -5.91 9.83
N ALA A 68 -1.82 -6.61 8.88
CA ALA A 68 -0.38 -6.56 8.67
C ALA A 68 0.09 -5.15 8.27
N LEU A 69 -0.65 -4.47 7.40
CA LEU A 69 -0.33 -3.10 7.00
C LEU A 69 -0.45 -2.12 8.16
N VAL A 70 -1.47 -2.29 9.01
CA VAL A 70 -1.64 -1.49 10.22
C VAL A 70 -0.50 -1.73 11.21
N ASP A 71 -0.17 -3.00 11.45
CA ASP A 71 0.89 -3.37 12.40
C ASP A 71 2.26 -2.85 11.96
N ARG A 72 2.50 -2.77 10.66
CA ARG A 72 3.75 -2.24 10.08
C ARG A 72 3.77 -0.71 10.02
N LYS A 73 2.70 -0.03 10.40
CA LYS A 73 2.60 1.44 10.36
C LYS A 73 2.59 2.00 8.93
N LEU A 74 2.08 1.23 7.99
CA LEU A 74 1.92 1.67 6.61
C LEU A 74 0.59 2.38 6.38
N ILE A 75 -0.44 1.97 7.13
CA ILE A 75 -1.76 2.59 7.08
C ILE A 75 -2.32 2.73 8.49
N ALA A 76 -3.28 3.64 8.63
CA ALA A 76 -4.13 3.74 9.82
C ALA A 76 -5.58 3.55 9.37
N VAL A 77 -6.40 2.93 10.22
CA VAL A 77 -7.79 2.64 9.90
C VAL A 77 -8.70 3.37 10.87
N TYR A 78 -9.65 4.12 10.32
CA TYR A 78 -10.67 4.82 11.09
C TYR A 78 -12.04 4.42 10.59
N LYS A 79 -13.09 4.67 11.39
CA LYS A 79 -14.47 4.44 10.94
C LYS A 79 -14.96 5.66 10.16
N HIS A 80 -15.50 5.39 8.97
CA HIS A 80 -16.14 6.40 8.14
C HIS A 80 -17.64 6.19 8.22
N ARG A 81 -18.37 7.19 8.73
CA ARG A 81 -19.84 7.13 8.84
C ARG A 81 -20.46 8.05 7.81
N ASN A 82 -21.49 7.54 7.14
CA ASN A 82 -22.28 8.35 6.22
C ASN A 82 -23.62 8.73 6.88
N PRO A 83 -24.39 9.67 6.26
CA PRO A 83 -25.66 10.13 6.83
C PRO A 83 -26.73 9.05 6.96
N TYR A 84 -26.57 7.91 6.29
CA TYR A 84 -27.53 6.82 6.30
C TYR A 84 -27.24 5.77 7.36
N GLY A 85 -26.27 6.01 8.22
CA GLY A 85 -25.94 5.09 9.31
C GLY A 85 -24.98 3.96 8.94
N TYR A 86 -24.57 3.85 7.70
CA TYR A 86 -23.57 2.86 7.28
C TYR A 86 -22.19 3.32 7.72
N SER A 87 -21.34 2.36 8.07
CA SER A 87 -19.95 2.68 8.39
C SER A 87 -19.02 1.79 7.59
N ASN A 88 -18.06 2.43 6.91
CA ASN A 88 -16.98 1.75 6.23
C ASN A 88 -15.70 2.05 7.01
N ASN A 89 -14.68 1.25 6.77
CA ASN A 89 -13.35 1.63 7.21
C ASN A 89 -12.81 2.71 6.28
N GLU A 90 -12.11 3.66 6.88
CA GLU A 90 -11.38 4.70 6.16
C GLU A 90 -9.90 4.41 6.33
N TYR A 91 -9.20 4.17 5.22
CA TYR A 91 -7.79 3.76 5.21
C TYR A 91 -6.93 4.97 4.88
N HIS A 92 -6.04 5.32 5.78
CA HIS A 92 -5.13 6.45 5.63
C HIS A 92 -3.71 5.94 5.37
N LEU A 93 -3.10 6.44 4.32
CA LEU A 93 -1.70 6.15 4.04
C LEU A 93 -0.82 6.93 5.01
N LEU A 94 0.21 6.28 5.54
CA LEU A 94 1.18 6.89 6.44
C LEU A 94 2.51 7.07 5.71
N ASN A 95 3.32 8.03 6.18
CA ASN A 95 4.64 8.26 5.61
C ASN A 95 5.56 7.08 5.81
N LEU A 96 6.43 6.83 4.86
CA LEU A 96 7.36 5.70 4.90
C LEU A 96 8.68 6.02 5.62
N ASP A 97 8.76 7.17 6.28
CA ASP A 97 9.96 7.58 7.01
C ASP A 97 9.97 7.10 8.48
N ASN A 98 8.91 6.43 8.93
CA ASN A 98 8.85 5.89 10.28
C ASN A 98 9.80 4.70 10.40
N ALA A 99 10.74 4.78 11.35
CA ALA A 99 11.75 3.73 11.57
C ALA A 99 11.13 2.36 11.91
N GLU A 100 9.96 2.34 12.55
CA GLU A 100 9.28 1.10 12.92
C GLU A 100 8.89 0.25 11.71
N ILE A 101 8.71 0.88 10.55
CA ILE A 101 8.37 0.16 9.31
C ILE A 101 9.47 -0.85 8.96
N TYR A 102 10.71 -0.53 9.29
CA TYR A 102 11.90 -1.28 8.88
C TYR A 102 12.55 -2.07 10.00
N ARG A 103 11.87 -2.23 11.13
CA ARG A 103 12.46 -2.81 12.35
C ARG A 103 12.97 -4.24 12.22
N ASP A 104 12.45 -4.99 11.25
CA ASP A 104 12.81 -6.40 11.06
C ASP A 104 13.89 -6.60 10.00
N ILE A 105 14.45 -5.51 9.47
CA ILE A 105 15.43 -5.59 8.40
C ILE A 105 16.81 -5.60 9.00
N ALA A 106 17.59 -6.63 8.65
CA ALA A 106 18.98 -6.74 9.12
C ALA A 106 19.84 -5.66 8.49
N LEU A 107 20.59 -4.92 9.33
CA LEU A 107 21.42 -3.81 8.87
C LEU A 107 22.52 -4.25 7.89
N ALA A 108 23.09 -5.44 8.11
CA ALA A 108 24.15 -5.96 7.24
C ALA A 108 23.65 -6.15 5.80
N ASP A 109 22.41 -6.55 5.64
CA ASP A 109 21.85 -6.76 4.31
C ASP A 109 21.62 -5.43 3.58
N HIS A 110 21.39 -4.37 4.33
CA HIS A 110 21.17 -3.05 3.75
C HIS A 110 22.40 -2.50 3.04
N ASP A 111 23.55 -2.73 3.59
CA ASP A 111 24.79 -2.19 3.03
C ASP A 111 25.20 -2.90 1.75
N GLU A 112 24.75 -4.12 1.57
CA GLU A 112 25.15 -4.96 0.44
C GLU A 112 24.14 -4.94 -0.70
N LEU A 113 22.88 -4.63 -0.40
CA LEU A 113 21.84 -4.63 -1.42
C LEU A 113 21.81 -3.31 -2.17
N PRO A 114 21.79 -3.36 -3.51
CA PRO A 114 21.62 -2.14 -4.28
C PRO A 114 20.24 -1.58 -4.05
N LEU A 115 20.18 -0.38 -3.52
CA LEU A 115 18.92 0.30 -3.33
C LEU A 115 18.39 0.79 -4.67
N ILE A 116 17.07 0.76 -4.81
CA ILE A 116 16.43 1.39 -5.96
C ILE A 116 16.53 2.89 -5.72
N SER A 117 17.36 3.55 -6.48
CA SER A 117 17.59 4.98 -6.37
C SER A 117 17.06 5.72 -7.57
N GLU A 118 16.94 7.03 -7.43
CA GLU A 118 16.50 7.88 -8.53
C GLU A 118 17.46 7.85 -9.72
N GLU A 119 18.71 7.55 -9.48
CA GLU A 119 19.72 7.49 -10.54
C GLU A 119 19.48 6.39 -11.55
N ARG A 120 18.64 5.41 -11.21
CA ARG A 120 18.34 4.29 -12.10
C ARG A 120 17.10 4.52 -12.96
N ILE A 121 16.45 5.61 -12.76
CA ILE A 121 15.18 5.92 -13.46
C ILE A 121 15.38 6.81 -14.71
#